data_f09a3b8391e11d6e96a6f69da6a2bae3
#
_entry.id   f09a3b8391e11d6e96a6f69da6a2bae3
#
_cell.length_a   1.000
_cell.length_b   1.000
_cell.length_c   1.000
_cell.angle_alpha   90.00
_cell.angle_beta   90.00
_cell.angle_gamma   90.00
#
_symmetry.space_group_name_H-M   'P 1'
#
loop_
_entity.id
_entity.type
_entity.pdbx_description
1 polymer ?
#
loop_
_entity_poly.entity_id
_entity_poly.type
_entity_poly.pdbx_seq_one_letter_code
_entity_poly.pdbx_strand_id
1 'polypeptide(L)'
;MCIRDRVGLVKVRLFRPFAPEKLIEAIPASVKKIAVLDRTKEPGALGEPLYQDVVTALANAGRNDIQVIGGRYGLSSKDTTPAQMLAVFENLKAGEPKNQFTVGIVDDVTFRSLPVGEEISLAKPGTFEALFFGLGADGTVGANKNSIKIIGGTTNKYCQAYFSYDSKKSGGYTSSHLRFGDLPITSPYLVTTPDFVACHVPSYVDKYDVLKGLKAGGSFLLNSVHDAATTCRTLPDHMKVFLAKNKINFYIINATKIAAELGLGSRTNTIMQSAFFKIAGVIPFDKAVEEMKKAIYKSYGKKGEDIVNMNYAAVDAGGNAVVKVEVPAEWTNIELKPADHGVDMARPEFVRNIVDPINALKGDLLPVSAFNGREDGTWENGTAAWEKRGIAVNVPEWQVDKCIQCNQCAYVCPHAVIR
;
A
#
# COMPACT_ATOMS: atom_id res chain seq x y z
N MET A 1 25.79 -6.08 -17.04
CA MET A 1 26.48 -4.80 -17.28
C MET A 1 26.46 -4.03 -15.98
N CYS A 2 27.60 -3.78 -15.37
CA CYS A 2 27.66 -3.14 -14.06
C CYS A 2 27.33 -1.65 -14.21
N ILE A 3 26.17 -1.21 -13.70
CA ILE A 3 25.75 0.19 -13.74
C ILE A 3 26.67 1.06 -12.87
N ARG A 4 27.36 0.47 -11.89
CA ARG A 4 28.23 1.15 -10.93
C ARG A 4 29.28 2.06 -11.55
N ASP A 5 29.80 1.71 -12.73
CA ASP A 5 30.92 2.40 -13.35
C ASP A 5 30.47 3.56 -14.27
N ARG A 6 29.15 3.78 -14.43
CA ARG A 6 28.61 4.77 -15.37
C ARG A 6 27.67 5.78 -14.78
N VAL A 7 27.17 5.55 -13.57
CA VAL A 7 26.24 6.42 -12.87
C VAL A 7 26.64 6.60 -11.43
N GLY A 8 26.41 7.79 -10.89
CA GLY A 8 26.62 8.13 -9.48
C GLY A 8 25.35 8.73 -8.88
N LEU A 9 25.31 8.81 -7.57
CA LEU A 9 24.23 9.45 -6.81
C LEU A 9 24.83 10.36 -5.75
N VAL A 10 24.46 11.64 -5.79
CA VAL A 10 24.73 12.59 -4.74
C VAL A 10 23.45 12.80 -3.91
N LYS A 11 23.54 12.56 -2.61
CA LYS A 11 22.43 12.79 -1.66
C LYS A 11 22.64 14.12 -0.94
N VAL A 12 21.91 15.15 -1.34
CA VAL A 12 21.92 16.44 -0.65
C VAL A 12 21.12 16.32 0.65
N ARG A 13 21.82 16.23 1.79
CA ARG A 13 21.18 16.07 3.11
C ARG A 13 20.95 17.42 3.80
N LEU A 14 21.85 18.36 3.61
CA LEU A 14 21.75 19.73 4.09
C LEU A 14 21.34 20.64 2.94
N PHE A 15 20.04 20.96 2.87
CA PHE A 15 19.50 21.79 1.80
C PHE A 15 19.78 23.29 2.05
N ARG A 16 19.72 23.75 3.30
CA ARG A 16 20.04 25.13 3.70
C ARG A 16 20.84 25.14 5.03
N PRO A 17 21.95 25.90 5.11
CA PRO A 17 22.60 26.60 4.00
C PRO A 17 23.15 25.62 2.95
N PHE A 18 23.03 25.94 1.68
CA PHE A 18 23.57 25.12 0.60
C PHE A 18 25.11 25.22 0.58
N ALA A 19 25.78 24.09 0.42
CA ALA A 19 27.24 23.99 0.40
C ALA A 19 27.75 23.68 -1.01
N PRO A 20 27.94 24.68 -1.89
CA PRO A 20 28.29 24.47 -3.28
C PRO A 20 29.66 23.78 -3.46
N GLU A 21 30.65 24.09 -2.60
CA GLU A 21 31.97 23.47 -2.65
C GLU A 21 31.90 21.96 -2.45
N LYS A 22 31.05 21.52 -1.51
CA LYS A 22 30.85 20.08 -1.25
C LYS A 22 30.15 19.37 -2.38
N LEU A 23 29.23 20.04 -3.06
CA LEU A 23 28.61 19.51 -4.27
C LEU A 23 29.64 19.31 -5.38
N ILE A 24 30.45 20.34 -5.65
CA ILE A 24 31.47 20.31 -6.71
C ILE A 24 32.53 19.23 -6.43
N GLU A 25 32.98 19.13 -5.17
CA GLU A 25 33.92 18.08 -4.72
C GLU A 25 33.36 16.66 -4.96
N ALA A 26 32.04 16.48 -4.78
CA ALA A 26 31.37 15.19 -4.96
C ALA A 26 31.16 14.77 -6.42
N ILE A 27 31.29 15.71 -7.38
CA ILE A 27 31.04 15.45 -8.81
C ILE A 27 32.34 15.16 -9.54
N PRO A 28 32.58 13.93 -10.01
CA PRO A 28 33.78 13.59 -10.80
C PRO A 28 33.92 14.46 -12.06
N ALA A 29 35.16 14.71 -12.48
CA ALA A 29 35.45 15.47 -13.70
C ALA A 29 34.87 14.83 -14.98
N SER A 30 34.67 13.49 -14.97
CA SER A 30 34.13 12.74 -16.09
C SER A 30 32.61 12.89 -16.29
N VAL A 31 31.88 13.49 -15.34
CA VAL A 31 30.44 13.66 -15.42
C VAL A 31 30.07 14.67 -16.50
N LYS A 32 29.13 14.29 -17.39
CA LYS A 32 28.64 15.12 -18.49
C LYS A 32 27.15 15.44 -18.39
N LYS A 33 26.38 14.65 -17.63
CA LYS A 33 24.94 14.87 -17.47
C LYS A 33 24.53 14.67 -16.00
N ILE A 34 23.70 15.54 -15.50
CA ILE A 34 23.14 15.48 -14.13
C ILE A 34 21.62 15.63 -14.21
N ALA A 35 20.88 14.74 -13.56
CA ALA A 35 19.47 14.94 -13.25
C ALA A 35 19.34 15.37 -11.78
N VAL A 36 18.76 16.51 -11.54
CA VAL A 36 18.43 17.00 -10.20
C VAL A 36 16.98 16.70 -9.89
N LEU A 37 16.72 16.04 -8.78
CA LEU A 37 15.38 15.64 -8.37
C LEU A 37 14.91 16.46 -7.18
N ASP A 38 13.83 17.20 -7.37
CA ASP A 38 13.13 17.95 -6.33
C ASP A 38 11.80 17.31 -5.98
N ARG A 39 11.49 17.23 -4.67
CA ARG A 39 10.19 16.74 -4.19
C ARG A 39 9.20 17.88 -4.00
N THR A 40 9.24 18.84 -4.88
CA THR A 40 8.35 20.01 -4.91
C THR A 40 8.13 20.45 -6.35
N LYS A 41 7.18 21.35 -6.52
CA LYS A 41 6.93 22.08 -7.77
C LYS A 41 6.88 23.57 -7.42
N GLU A 42 7.63 24.37 -8.18
CA GLU A 42 7.66 25.84 -8.08
C GLU A 42 6.95 26.46 -9.29
N PRO A 43 5.63 26.72 -9.20
CA PRO A 43 4.90 27.36 -10.30
C PRO A 43 5.44 28.76 -10.60
N GLY A 44 5.73 29.03 -11.88
CA GLY A 44 6.25 30.32 -12.31
C GLY A 44 7.77 30.49 -12.17
N ALA A 45 8.48 29.55 -11.56
CA ALA A 45 9.94 29.58 -11.49
C ALA A 45 10.58 28.94 -12.74
N LEU A 46 11.87 29.24 -12.97
CA LEU A 46 12.67 28.65 -14.05
C LEU A 46 12.99 27.17 -13.81
N GLY A 47 12.81 26.71 -12.59
CA GLY A 47 13.04 25.35 -12.14
C GLY A 47 12.82 25.23 -10.64
N GLU A 48 12.88 24.04 -10.13
CA GLU A 48 12.72 23.75 -8.71
C GLU A 48 13.95 24.19 -7.90
N PRO A 49 13.82 24.38 -6.58
CA PRO A 49 14.84 25.03 -5.77
C PRO A 49 16.22 24.37 -5.80
N LEU A 50 16.29 23.00 -5.66
CA LEU A 50 17.58 22.32 -5.70
C LEU A 50 18.19 22.34 -7.09
N TYR A 51 17.36 22.21 -8.14
CA TYR A 51 17.83 22.35 -9.51
C TYR A 51 18.51 23.69 -9.76
N GLN A 52 17.90 24.80 -9.30
CA GLN A 52 18.46 26.14 -9.45
C GLN A 52 19.78 26.30 -8.69
N ASP A 53 19.87 25.78 -7.45
CA ASP A 53 21.11 25.80 -6.66
C ASP A 53 22.24 25.03 -7.34
N VAL A 54 21.95 23.84 -7.88
CA VAL A 54 22.95 23.01 -8.57
C VAL A 54 23.43 23.69 -9.84
N VAL A 55 22.52 24.22 -10.66
CA VAL A 55 22.89 24.96 -11.89
C VAL A 55 23.78 26.16 -11.54
N THR A 56 23.41 26.94 -10.53
CA THR A 56 24.18 28.11 -10.08
C THR A 56 25.54 27.69 -9.55
N ALA A 57 25.64 26.66 -8.74
CA ALA A 57 26.90 26.17 -8.19
C ALA A 57 27.87 25.70 -9.29
N LEU A 58 27.37 24.97 -10.29
CA LEU A 58 28.18 24.51 -11.43
C LEU A 58 28.66 25.67 -12.29
N ALA A 59 27.79 26.64 -12.58
CA ALA A 59 28.15 27.84 -13.34
C ALA A 59 29.26 28.66 -12.62
N ASN A 60 29.12 28.91 -11.31
CA ASN A 60 30.11 29.59 -10.51
C ASN A 60 31.44 28.85 -10.40
N ALA A 61 31.43 27.54 -10.48
CA ALA A 61 32.62 26.68 -10.51
C ALA A 61 33.21 26.47 -11.93
N GLY A 62 32.66 27.12 -12.96
CA GLY A 62 33.13 26.99 -14.34
C GLY A 62 32.84 25.64 -15.00
N ARG A 63 31.96 24.82 -14.39
CA ARG A 63 31.56 23.50 -14.92
C ARG A 63 30.40 23.60 -15.92
N ASN A 64 30.56 24.44 -16.95
CA ASN A 64 29.55 24.64 -18.00
C ASN A 64 29.52 23.51 -19.03
N ASP A 65 30.42 22.53 -18.91
CA ASP A 65 30.51 21.33 -19.74
C ASP A 65 29.49 20.24 -19.33
N ILE A 66 28.73 20.46 -18.26
CA ILE A 66 27.74 19.52 -17.72
C ILE A 66 26.34 19.95 -18.11
N GLN A 67 25.61 19.04 -18.80
CA GLN A 67 24.18 19.21 -19.04
C GLN A 67 23.41 18.90 -17.76
N VAL A 68 22.65 19.87 -17.22
CA VAL A 68 21.82 19.70 -16.04
C VAL A 68 20.35 19.71 -16.43
N ILE A 69 19.61 18.70 -16.00
CA ILE A 69 18.14 18.61 -16.17
C ILE A 69 17.47 18.52 -14.81
N GLY A 70 16.32 19.17 -14.66
CA GLY A 70 15.48 19.10 -13.47
C GLY A 70 14.36 18.08 -13.60
N GLY A 71 14.00 17.48 -12.49
CA GLY A 71 12.87 16.54 -12.41
C GLY A 71 12.16 16.58 -11.07
N ARG A 72 10.88 16.21 -11.09
CA ARG A 72 10.01 16.18 -9.91
C ARG A 72 9.63 14.75 -9.59
N TYR A 73 9.65 14.41 -8.31
CA TYR A 73 9.27 13.09 -7.81
C TYR A 73 8.50 13.20 -6.50
N GLY A 74 7.74 12.16 -6.15
CA GLY A 74 7.13 12.03 -4.83
C GLY A 74 6.18 13.17 -4.44
N LEU A 75 5.63 13.90 -5.40
CA LEU A 75 4.70 14.99 -5.16
C LEU A 75 3.47 14.47 -4.41
N SER A 76 2.94 15.30 -3.50
CA SER A 76 1.72 14.96 -2.73
C SER A 76 1.82 13.64 -1.96
N SER A 77 3.00 13.32 -1.41
CA SER A 77 3.26 12.09 -0.65
C SER A 77 3.19 10.79 -1.46
N LYS A 78 3.26 10.87 -2.79
CA LYS A 78 3.38 9.68 -3.64
C LYS A 78 4.66 8.91 -3.28
N ASP A 79 4.55 7.59 -3.20
CA ASP A 79 5.74 6.73 -3.11
C ASP A 79 6.56 6.81 -4.39
N THR A 80 7.85 6.60 -4.26
CA THR A 80 8.77 6.60 -5.39
C THR A 80 9.43 5.24 -5.50
N THR A 81 9.12 4.53 -6.58
CA THR A 81 9.55 3.15 -6.77
C THR A 81 10.91 3.05 -7.47
N PRO A 82 11.62 1.92 -7.35
CA PRO A 82 12.84 1.67 -8.10
C PRO A 82 12.68 1.81 -9.62
N ALA A 83 11.54 1.38 -10.18
CA ALA A 83 11.24 1.52 -11.60
C ALA A 83 11.18 3.00 -12.04
N GLN A 84 10.62 3.87 -11.19
CA GLN A 84 10.61 5.31 -11.45
C GLN A 84 12.02 5.90 -11.44
N MET A 85 12.89 5.47 -10.53
CA MET A 85 14.28 5.92 -10.50
C MET A 85 15.06 5.41 -11.72
N LEU A 86 14.78 4.19 -12.18
CA LEU A 86 15.36 3.68 -13.42
C LEU A 86 14.97 4.53 -14.63
N ALA A 87 13.71 4.99 -14.70
CA ALA A 87 13.25 5.87 -15.77
C ALA A 87 14.06 7.20 -15.83
N VAL A 88 14.48 7.73 -14.68
CA VAL A 88 15.36 8.92 -14.63
C VAL A 88 16.72 8.63 -15.27
N PHE A 89 17.34 7.49 -14.96
CA PHE A 89 18.61 7.10 -15.57
C PHE A 89 18.47 6.86 -17.07
N GLU A 90 17.36 6.26 -17.52
CA GLU A 90 17.10 6.07 -18.95
C GLU A 90 16.90 7.42 -19.66
N ASN A 91 16.24 8.39 -19.03
CA ASN A 91 16.14 9.76 -19.55
C ASN A 91 17.53 10.41 -19.69
N LEU A 92 18.43 10.24 -18.72
CA LEU A 92 19.79 10.77 -18.81
C LEU A 92 20.62 10.15 -19.96
N LYS A 93 20.33 8.89 -20.36
CA LYS A 93 20.97 8.24 -21.49
C LYS A 93 20.51 8.77 -22.83
N ALA A 94 19.31 9.33 -22.91
CA ALA A 94 18.76 9.84 -24.15
C ALA A 94 19.65 10.90 -24.79
N GLY A 95 19.65 10.99 -26.11
CA GLY A 95 20.36 12.05 -26.85
C GLY A 95 19.86 13.44 -26.43
N GLU A 96 18.53 13.57 -26.36
CA GLU A 96 17.83 14.78 -25.88
C GLU A 96 16.99 14.42 -24.67
N PRO A 97 17.55 14.48 -23.46
CA PRO A 97 16.81 14.16 -22.25
C PRO A 97 15.74 15.20 -21.95
N LYS A 98 14.55 14.76 -21.52
CA LYS A 98 13.50 15.67 -21.06
C LYS A 98 13.98 16.46 -19.85
N ASN A 99 13.85 17.77 -19.92
CA ASN A 99 14.07 18.66 -18.78
C ASN A 99 12.73 19.02 -18.11
N GLN A 100 12.75 19.36 -16.83
CA GLN A 100 11.56 19.61 -16.01
C GLN A 100 10.54 18.48 -16.08
N PHE A 101 11.04 17.25 -16.11
CA PHE A 101 10.22 16.05 -16.16
C PHE A 101 9.54 15.74 -14.82
N THR A 102 8.56 14.84 -14.85
CA THR A 102 7.94 14.24 -13.67
C THR A 102 8.03 12.72 -13.73
N VAL A 103 8.01 12.07 -12.57
CA VAL A 103 7.82 10.62 -12.46
C VAL A 103 6.62 10.31 -11.57
N GLY A 104 5.89 9.23 -11.90
CA GLY A 104 4.73 8.80 -11.13
C GLY A 104 3.46 9.63 -11.36
N ILE A 105 3.39 10.38 -12.44
CA ILE A 105 2.23 11.18 -12.86
C ILE A 105 1.89 10.82 -14.31
N VAL A 106 0.61 10.72 -14.64
CA VAL A 106 0.13 10.56 -16.01
C VAL A 106 -0.16 11.95 -16.59
N ASP A 107 0.87 12.56 -17.16
CA ASP A 107 0.78 13.93 -17.72
C ASP A 107 0.48 13.89 -19.21
N ASP A 108 -0.79 14.06 -19.54
CA ASP A 108 -1.33 14.15 -20.89
C ASP A 108 -1.60 15.60 -21.35
N VAL A 109 -1.16 16.57 -20.54
CA VAL A 109 -1.31 18.02 -20.83
C VAL A 109 0.01 18.61 -21.29
N THR A 110 1.11 18.42 -20.54
CA THR A 110 2.43 18.96 -20.88
C THR A 110 3.40 17.89 -21.41
N PHE A 111 3.03 16.62 -21.32
CA PHE A 111 3.79 15.45 -21.78
C PHE A 111 5.22 15.36 -21.19
N ARG A 112 5.42 15.88 -19.98
CA ARG A 112 6.72 15.89 -19.31
C ARG A 112 7.00 14.65 -18.48
N SER A 113 6.00 13.81 -18.22
CA SER A 113 6.20 12.58 -17.47
C SER A 113 7.10 11.61 -18.24
N LEU A 114 7.96 10.94 -17.46
CA LEU A 114 8.78 9.86 -18.00
C LEU A 114 7.96 8.57 -18.04
N PRO A 115 8.11 7.76 -19.09
CA PRO A 115 7.55 6.42 -19.11
C PRO A 115 8.25 5.57 -18.03
N VAL A 116 7.46 4.86 -17.22
CA VAL A 116 7.95 3.96 -16.19
C VAL A 116 7.68 2.53 -16.65
N GLY A 117 8.71 1.69 -16.60
CA GLY A 117 8.61 0.26 -16.92
C GLY A 117 7.95 -0.55 -15.80
N GLU A 118 8.07 -1.88 -15.90
CA GLU A 118 7.59 -2.80 -14.88
C GLU A 118 8.30 -2.57 -13.53
N GLU A 119 7.59 -2.84 -12.44
CA GLU A 119 8.17 -2.75 -11.11
C GLU A 119 9.29 -3.77 -10.91
N ILE A 120 10.36 -3.32 -10.30
CA ILE A 120 11.55 -4.13 -10.03
C ILE A 120 11.78 -4.25 -8.52
N SER A 121 12.11 -5.44 -8.07
CA SER A 121 12.54 -5.65 -6.69
C SER A 121 14.04 -5.36 -6.54
N LEU A 122 14.38 -4.50 -5.57
CA LEU A 122 15.74 -4.30 -5.08
C LEU A 122 15.97 -4.97 -3.73
N ALA A 123 15.06 -5.84 -3.31
CA ALA A 123 15.23 -6.64 -2.10
C ALA A 123 16.50 -7.49 -2.23
N LYS A 124 17.34 -7.48 -1.19
CA LYS A 124 18.54 -8.31 -1.16
C LYS A 124 18.17 -9.79 -1.07
N PRO A 125 19.02 -10.70 -1.57
CA PRO A 125 18.79 -12.13 -1.42
C PRO A 125 18.48 -12.50 0.04
N GLY A 126 17.48 -13.35 0.27
CA GLY A 126 17.03 -13.74 1.60
C GLY A 126 16.14 -12.71 2.32
N THR A 127 15.79 -11.61 1.68
CA THR A 127 14.77 -10.70 2.21
C THR A 127 13.38 -11.23 1.86
N PHE A 128 12.54 -11.37 2.88
CA PHE A 128 11.13 -11.71 2.75
C PHE A 128 10.30 -10.42 2.86
N GLU A 129 9.41 -10.20 1.92
CA GLU A 129 8.53 -9.04 1.84
C GLU A 129 7.08 -9.46 2.04
N ALA A 130 6.38 -8.84 2.96
CA ALA A 130 4.98 -9.15 3.27
C ALA A 130 4.10 -7.89 3.24
N LEU A 131 2.89 -8.06 2.72
CA LEU A 131 1.88 -7.00 2.61
C LEU A 131 0.57 -7.46 3.25
N PHE A 132 0.00 -6.61 4.10
CA PHE A 132 -1.24 -6.92 4.81
C PHE A 132 -2.25 -5.81 4.58
N PHE A 133 -3.45 -6.19 4.19
CA PHE A 133 -4.59 -5.31 3.97
C PHE A 133 -5.57 -5.42 5.14
N GLY A 134 -5.85 -4.30 5.77
CA GLY A 134 -6.73 -4.23 6.93
C GLY A 134 -7.65 -3.00 6.90
N LEU A 135 -8.58 -2.98 7.83
CA LEU A 135 -9.49 -1.87 8.05
C LEU A 135 -8.98 -0.99 9.20
N GLY A 136 -9.13 0.30 9.08
CA GLY A 136 -8.81 1.23 10.16
C GLY A 136 -9.53 0.84 11.46
N ALA A 137 -8.77 0.72 12.54
CA ALA A 137 -9.22 0.31 13.88
C ALA A 137 -9.53 -1.20 14.06
N ASP A 138 -9.29 -2.07 13.08
CA ASP A 138 -9.46 -3.54 13.21
C ASP A 138 -8.33 -4.24 14.00
N GLY A 139 -7.25 -3.52 14.32
CA GLY A 139 -6.09 -4.04 15.04
C GLY A 139 -4.99 -4.64 14.15
N THR A 140 -5.16 -4.71 12.83
CA THR A 140 -4.17 -5.27 11.88
C THR A 140 -2.82 -4.59 12.00
N VAL A 141 -2.77 -3.26 12.05
CA VAL A 141 -1.51 -2.50 12.22
C VAL A 141 -0.82 -2.84 13.54
N GLY A 142 -1.58 -2.97 14.63
CA GLY A 142 -1.04 -3.37 15.94
C GLY A 142 -0.43 -4.77 15.93
N ALA A 143 -1.12 -5.73 15.31
CA ALA A 143 -0.63 -7.10 15.13
C ALA A 143 0.66 -7.14 14.30
N ASN A 144 0.72 -6.38 13.20
CA ASN A 144 1.90 -6.33 12.35
C ASN A 144 3.09 -5.63 13.01
N LYS A 145 2.86 -4.58 13.83
CA LYS A 145 3.89 -3.99 14.71
C LYS A 145 4.42 -5.01 15.71
N ASN A 146 3.56 -5.87 16.24
CA ASN A 146 3.97 -6.94 17.13
C ASN A 146 4.76 -8.02 16.38
N SER A 147 4.31 -8.44 15.19
CA SER A 147 5.00 -9.42 14.36
C SER A 147 6.45 -9.01 14.05
N ILE A 148 6.66 -7.76 13.64
CA ILE A 148 8.02 -7.27 13.35
C ILE A 148 8.90 -7.22 14.59
N LYS A 149 8.32 -6.91 15.77
CA LYS A 149 9.04 -6.94 17.06
C LYS A 149 9.40 -8.37 17.48
N ILE A 150 8.50 -9.33 17.29
CA ILE A 150 8.76 -10.74 17.58
C ILE A 150 9.91 -11.23 16.69
N ILE A 151 9.84 -11.01 15.38
CA ILE A 151 10.88 -11.45 14.44
C ILE A 151 12.23 -10.82 14.80
N GLY A 152 12.27 -9.49 14.97
CA GLY A 152 13.51 -8.78 15.30
C GLY A 152 14.07 -9.09 16.69
N GLY A 153 13.21 -9.42 17.66
CA GLY A 153 13.63 -9.75 19.02
C GLY A 153 14.03 -11.21 19.22
N THR A 154 13.63 -12.12 18.33
CA THR A 154 13.89 -13.56 18.44
C THR A 154 14.85 -14.11 17.41
N THR A 155 15.28 -13.28 16.47
CA THR A 155 16.22 -13.63 15.41
C THR A 155 17.28 -12.54 15.24
N ASN A 156 18.32 -12.83 14.48
CA ASN A 156 19.33 -11.83 14.08
C ASN A 156 18.93 -11.10 12.76
N LYS A 157 17.66 -11.18 12.35
CA LYS A 157 17.21 -10.57 11.10
C LYS A 157 17.08 -9.05 11.23
N TYR A 158 17.47 -8.37 10.18
CA TYR A 158 17.10 -6.98 9.98
C TYR A 158 15.60 -6.90 9.66
N CYS A 159 14.92 -5.95 10.27
CA CYS A 159 13.48 -5.78 10.15
C CYS A 159 13.13 -4.34 9.78
N GLN A 160 12.18 -4.18 8.88
CA GLN A 160 11.62 -2.88 8.50
C GLN A 160 10.10 -3.01 8.41
N ALA A 161 9.38 -2.02 8.90
CA ALA A 161 7.94 -1.92 8.72
C ALA A 161 7.53 -0.51 8.35
N TYR A 162 6.58 -0.40 7.44
CA TYR A 162 5.90 0.83 7.10
C TYR A 162 4.39 0.60 7.09
N PHE A 163 3.63 1.58 7.58
CA PHE A 163 2.17 1.48 7.67
C PHE A 163 1.57 2.65 6.92
N SER A 164 0.79 2.33 5.91
CA SER A 164 0.04 3.31 5.11
C SER A 164 -1.42 3.33 5.56
N TYR A 165 -1.98 4.52 5.62
CA TYR A 165 -3.34 4.76 6.08
C TYR A 165 -4.09 5.57 5.04
N ASP A 166 -5.39 5.28 4.89
CA ASP A 166 -6.32 6.19 4.25
C ASP A 166 -6.51 7.46 5.11
N SER A 167 -6.83 8.57 4.49
CA SER A 167 -7.17 9.83 5.18
C SER A 167 -8.46 9.77 6.01
N LYS A 168 -9.28 8.74 5.82
CA LYS A 168 -10.55 8.52 6.53
C LYS A 168 -10.29 8.03 7.95
N LYS A 169 -10.97 8.63 8.95
CA LYS A 169 -10.77 8.29 10.37
C LYS A 169 -11.23 6.88 10.73
N SER A 170 -12.37 6.44 10.21
CA SER A 170 -12.96 5.13 10.53
C SER A 170 -13.30 4.39 9.26
N GLY A 171 -13.07 3.08 9.26
CA GLY A 171 -13.35 2.23 8.11
C GLY A 171 -12.50 2.55 6.88
N GLY A 172 -11.41 3.29 7.05
CA GLY A 172 -10.44 3.55 6.00
C GLY A 172 -9.56 2.33 5.75
N TYR A 173 -9.06 2.23 4.55
CA TYR A 173 -8.06 1.24 4.16
C TYR A 173 -6.77 1.41 4.95
N THR A 174 -6.15 0.30 5.33
CA THR A 174 -4.77 0.30 5.86
C THR A 174 -3.96 -0.76 5.17
N SER A 175 -2.69 -0.46 4.89
CA SER A 175 -1.73 -1.47 4.48
C SER A 175 -0.49 -1.47 5.36
N SER A 176 0.01 -2.66 5.66
CA SER A 176 1.24 -2.85 6.41
C SER A 176 2.26 -3.53 5.52
N HIS A 177 3.40 -2.89 5.34
CA HIS A 177 4.51 -3.34 4.51
C HIS A 177 5.65 -3.79 5.42
N LEU A 178 5.94 -5.08 5.44
CA LEU A 178 6.99 -5.66 6.29
C LEU A 178 8.11 -6.22 5.43
N ARG A 179 9.35 -5.98 5.86
CA ARG A 179 10.56 -6.61 5.31
C ARG A 179 11.40 -7.17 6.43
N PHE A 180 11.90 -8.37 6.23
CA PHE A 180 12.87 -8.98 7.15
C PHE A 180 13.81 -9.91 6.38
N GLY A 181 15.09 -9.89 6.77
CA GLY A 181 16.13 -10.66 6.08
C GLY A 181 17.46 -10.63 6.81
N ASP A 182 18.42 -11.40 6.33
CA ASP A 182 19.71 -11.57 6.97
C ASP A 182 20.71 -10.44 6.64
N LEU A 183 20.37 -9.58 5.68
CA LEU A 183 21.19 -8.45 5.29
C LEU A 183 20.49 -7.12 5.61
N PRO A 184 21.25 -6.02 5.85
CA PRO A 184 20.69 -4.71 6.15
C PRO A 184 19.66 -4.27 5.09
N ILE A 185 18.48 -3.86 5.53
CA ILE A 185 17.39 -3.39 4.67
C ILE A 185 17.53 -1.88 4.52
N THR A 186 17.70 -1.41 3.28
CA THR A 186 17.90 0.00 2.94
C THR A 186 16.84 0.53 1.99
N SER A 187 15.75 -0.21 1.79
CA SER A 187 14.66 0.13 0.87
C SER A 187 13.77 1.22 1.49
N PRO A 188 13.74 2.47 0.97
CA PRO A 188 12.92 3.55 1.52
C PRO A 188 11.51 3.60 0.91
N TYR A 189 11.16 2.69 0.02
CA TYR A 189 9.89 2.59 -0.71
C TYR A 189 8.99 1.48 -0.14
N LEU A 190 7.71 1.54 -0.43
CA LEU A 190 6.73 0.52 -0.04
C LEU A 190 7.05 -0.84 -0.69
N VAL A 191 6.53 -1.92 -0.11
CA VAL A 191 6.62 -3.24 -0.73
C VAL A 191 5.75 -3.26 -1.98
N THR A 192 6.37 -3.47 -3.13
CA THR A 192 5.71 -3.56 -4.45
C THR A 192 5.71 -4.98 -5.01
N THR A 193 6.61 -5.84 -4.50
CA THR A 193 6.79 -7.22 -4.97
C THR A 193 6.80 -8.19 -3.77
N PRO A 194 5.67 -8.36 -3.06
CA PRO A 194 5.62 -9.20 -1.86
C PRO A 194 5.79 -10.69 -2.15
N ASP A 195 6.37 -11.40 -1.18
CA ASP A 195 6.39 -12.86 -1.12
C ASP A 195 5.11 -13.42 -0.47
N PHE A 196 4.48 -12.60 0.37
CA PHE A 196 3.28 -12.94 1.13
C PHE A 196 2.30 -11.77 1.15
N VAL A 197 1.02 -12.07 0.90
CA VAL A 197 -0.09 -11.11 1.05
C VAL A 197 -1.14 -11.68 1.98
N ALA A 198 -1.63 -10.87 2.92
CA ALA A 198 -2.80 -11.18 3.73
C ALA A 198 -3.90 -10.14 3.55
N CYS A 199 -5.11 -10.60 3.29
CA CYS A 199 -6.31 -9.76 3.23
C CYS A 199 -7.21 -10.09 4.42
N HIS A 200 -7.27 -9.15 5.39
CA HIS A 200 -8.05 -9.32 6.62
C HIS A 200 -9.54 -9.01 6.42
N VAL A 201 -9.86 -8.26 5.37
CA VAL A 201 -11.23 -7.78 5.11
C VAL A 201 -11.79 -8.51 3.87
N PRO A 202 -12.78 -9.39 4.03
CA PRO A 202 -13.30 -10.20 2.92
C PRO A 202 -13.72 -9.37 1.68
N SER A 203 -14.36 -8.23 1.89
CA SER A 203 -14.86 -7.38 0.80
C SER A 203 -13.78 -6.63 0.02
N TYR A 204 -12.51 -6.69 0.43
CA TYR A 204 -11.44 -6.01 -0.29
C TYR A 204 -11.05 -6.68 -1.59
N VAL A 205 -11.36 -7.97 -1.74
CA VAL A 205 -11.12 -8.70 -2.99
C VAL A 205 -11.93 -8.14 -4.19
N ASP A 206 -13.07 -7.51 -3.89
CA ASP A 206 -13.92 -6.88 -4.90
C ASP A 206 -13.59 -5.38 -5.14
N LYS A 207 -12.87 -4.77 -4.18
CA LYS A 207 -12.64 -3.33 -4.18
C LYS A 207 -11.23 -2.94 -4.63
N TYR A 208 -10.25 -3.76 -4.27
CA TYR A 208 -8.83 -3.44 -4.45
C TYR A 208 -8.10 -4.57 -5.15
N ASP A 209 -7.05 -4.23 -5.87
CA ASP A 209 -6.12 -5.22 -6.44
C ASP A 209 -5.13 -5.70 -5.36
N VAL A 210 -5.64 -6.57 -4.46
CA VAL A 210 -4.87 -7.06 -3.31
C VAL A 210 -3.73 -8.02 -3.71
N LEU A 211 -3.73 -8.54 -4.94
CA LEU A 211 -2.70 -9.46 -5.44
C LEU A 211 -1.62 -8.75 -6.27
N LYS A 212 -1.76 -7.44 -6.49
CA LYS A 212 -0.80 -6.68 -7.30
C LYS A 212 0.63 -6.88 -6.82
N GLY A 213 1.49 -7.33 -7.73
CA GLY A 213 2.92 -7.51 -7.47
C GLY A 213 3.29 -8.76 -6.66
N LEU A 214 2.34 -9.56 -6.19
CA LEU A 214 2.65 -10.82 -5.49
C LEU A 214 3.49 -11.71 -6.40
N LYS A 215 4.67 -12.08 -5.92
CA LYS A 215 5.63 -12.91 -6.69
C LYS A 215 5.05 -14.27 -7.05
N ALA A 216 5.44 -14.79 -8.21
CA ALA A 216 5.10 -16.17 -8.59
C ALA A 216 5.58 -17.16 -7.52
N GLY A 217 4.73 -18.12 -7.15
CA GLY A 217 4.98 -19.07 -6.06
C GLY A 217 4.81 -18.48 -4.66
N GLY A 218 4.49 -17.20 -4.54
CA GLY A 218 4.21 -16.53 -3.27
C GLY A 218 2.94 -17.07 -2.58
N SER A 219 2.62 -16.52 -1.41
CA SER A 219 1.48 -16.97 -0.61
C SER A 219 0.43 -15.88 -0.45
N PHE A 220 -0.84 -16.25 -0.58
CA PHE A 220 -1.98 -15.38 -0.33
C PHE A 220 -2.88 -15.96 0.77
N LEU A 221 -3.13 -15.20 1.83
CA LEU A 221 -4.03 -15.53 2.93
C LEU A 221 -5.25 -14.62 2.91
N LEU A 222 -6.45 -15.20 2.79
CA LEU A 222 -7.71 -14.47 2.81
C LEU A 222 -8.51 -14.82 4.07
N ASN A 223 -8.94 -13.81 4.82
CA ASN A 223 -10.02 -13.98 5.77
C ASN A 223 -11.31 -14.18 4.99
N SER A 224 -11.81 -15.41 4.91
CA SER A 224 -13.04 -15.74 4.19
C SER A 224 -14.11 -16.25 5.15
N VAL A 225 -15.31 -15.72 5.02
CA VAL A 225 -16.49 -16.21 5.76
C VAL A 225 -17.06 -17.51 5.16
N HIS A 226 -16.58 -17.90 4.00
CA HIS A 226 -16.99 -19.07 3.25
C HIS A 226 -15.98 -20.21 3.38
N ASP A 227 -16.43 -21.42 3.11
CA ASP A 227 -15.56 -22.57 2.91
C ASP A 227 -14.72 -22.45 1.62
N ALA A 228 -13.80 -23.38 1.41
CA ALA A 228 -12.90 -23.36 0.26
C ALA A 228 -13.66 -23.42 -1.08
N ALA A 229 -14.67 -24.27 -1.20
CA ALA A 229 -15.43 -24.45 -2.44
C ALA A 229 -16.22 -23.17 -2.78
N THR A 230 -16.89 -22.58 -1.81
CA THR A 230 -17.65 -21.35 -1.99
C THR A 230 -16.71 -20.17 -2.26
N THR A 231 -15.58 -20.07 -1.54
CA THR A 231 -14.57 -19.05 -1.79
C THR A 231 -14.06 -19.13 -3.23
N CYS A 232 -13.68 -20.31 -3.71
CA CYS A 232 -13.24 -20.51 -5.10
C CYS A 232 -14.30 -20.07 -6.11
N ARG A 233 -15.57 -20.33 -5.83
CA ARG A 233 -16.66 -19.94 -6.72
C ARG A 233 -16.86 -18.43 -6.76
N THR A 234 -16.79 -17.76 -5.61
CA THR A 234 -17.11 -16.33 -5.46
C THR A 234 -15.95 -15.40 -5.73
N LEU A 235 -14.69 -15.87 -5.75
CA LEU A 235 -13.55 -15.04 -6.09
C LEU A 235 -13.72 -14.37 -7.47
N PRO A 236 -13.32 -13.10 -7.63
CA PRO A 236 -13.28 -12.44 -8.93
C PRO A 236 -12.39 -13.18 -9.94
N ASP A 237 -12.82 -13.23 -11.21
CA ASP A 237 -12.13 -13.99 -12.25
C ASP A 237 -10.69 -13.52 -12.49
N HIS A 238 -10.42 -12.23 -12.40
CA HIS A 238 -9.05 -11.71 -12.50
C HIS A 238 -8.12 -12.26 -11.41
N MET A 239 -8.64 -12.44 -10.18
CA MET A 239 -7.87 -13.06 -9.09
C MET A 239 -7.65 -14.54 -9.34
N LYS A 240 -8.67 -15.28 -9.79
CA LYS A 240 -8.54 -16.71 -10.16
C LYS A 240 -7.42 -16.90 -11.18
N VAL A 241 -7.45 -16.10 -12.26
CA VAL A 241 -6.44 -16.13 -13.31
C VAL A 241 -5.05 -15.82 -12.74
N PHE A 242 -4.94 -14.79 -11.88
CA PHE A 242 -3.67 -14.42 -11.26
C PHE A 242 -3.11 -15.56 -10.39
N LEU A 243 -3.95 -16.14 -9.51
CA LEU A 243 -3.57 -17.23 -8.62
C LEU A 243 -3.02 -18.43 -9.41
N ALA A 244 -3.71 -18.83 -10.49
CA ALA A 244 -3.32 -19.97 -11.29
C ALA A 244 -2.06 -19.70 -12.14
N LYS A 245 -2.00 -18.58 -12.88
CA LYS A 245 -0.86 -18.21 -13.72
C LYS A 245 0.44 -18.08 -12.94
N ASN A 246 0.36 -17.51 -11.74
CA ASN A 246 1.53 -17.28 -10.89
C ASN A 246 1.80 -18.40 -9.88
N LYS A 247 1.02 -19.51 -9.93
CA LYS A 247 1.16 -20.67 -9.03
C LYS A 247 1.18 -20.26 -7.55
N ILE A 248 0.27 -19.37 -7.16
CA ILE A 248 0.20 -18.84 -5.81
C ILE A 248 -0.28 -19.90 -4.82
N ASN A 249 0.38 -19.99 -3.67
CA ASN A 249 -0.10 -20.80 -2.56
C ASN A 249 -1.27 -20.05 -1.89
N PHE A 250 -2.47 -20.51 -2.14
CA PHE A 250 -3.68 -19.86 -1.65
C PHE A 250 -4.14 -20.49 -0.33
N TYR A 251 -4.42 -19.65 0.66
CA TYR A 251 -4.88 -20.04 1.99
C TYR A 251 -6.10 -19.22 2.38
N ILE A 252 -7.02 -19.84 3.09
CA ILE A 252 -8.16 -19.18 3.71
C ILE A 252 -8.23 -19.49 5.20
N ILE A 253 -8.87 -18.60 5.94
CA ILE A 253 -9.24 -18.78 7.34
C ILE A 253 -10.52 -18.01 7.61
N ASN A 254 -11.47 -18.60 8.36
CA ASN A 254 -12.64 -17.84 8.84
C ASN A 254 -12.35 -17.22 10.21
N ALA A 255 -11.48 -16.21 10.21
CA ALA A 255 -11.09 -15.49 11.42
C ALA A 255 -12.28 -14.75 12.06
N THR A 256 -13.25 -14.33 11.26
CA THR A 256 -14.47 -13.65 11.73
C THR A 256 -15.32 -14.58 12.59
N LYS A 257 -15.55 -15.81 12.16
CA LYS A 257 -16.27 -16.82 12.93
C LYS A 257 -15.53 -17.18 14.21
N ILE A 258 -14.23 -17.46 14.11
CA ILE A 258 -13.38 -17.80 15.26
C ILE A 258 -13.41 -16.67 16.31
N ALA A 259 -13.28 -15.40 15.89
CA ALA A 259 -13.33 -14.26 16.78
C ALA A 259 -14.70 -14.16 17.50
N ALA A 260 -15.80 -14.38 16.80
CA ALA A 260 -17.15 -14.38 17.39
C ALA A 260 -17.32 -15.53 18.41
N GLU A 261 -16.91 -16.74 18.10
CA GLU A 261 -16.98 -17.92 18.98
C GLU A 261 -16.13 -17.75 20.26
N LEU A 262 -15.00 -17.06 20.16
CA LEU A 262 -14.13 -16.76 21.29
C LEU A 262 -14.52 -15.50 22.07
N GLY A 263 -15.61 -14.81 21.71
CA GLY A 263 -16.04 -13.59 22.37
C GLY A 263 -15.18 -12.36 22.06
N LEU A 264 -14.35 -12.40 21.03
CA LEU A 264 -13.51 -11.28 20.60
C LEU A 264 -14.26 -10.25 19.72
N GLY A 265 -15.51 -10.52 19.38
CA GLY A 265 -16.31 -9.68 18.49
C GLY A 265 -15.73 -9.64 17.08
N SER A 266 -15.42 -8.45 16.58
CA SER A 266 -14.84 -8.26 15.23
C SER A 266 -13.30 -8.29 15.21
N ARG A 267 -12.64 -8.61 16.32
CA ARG A 267 -11.17 -8.55 16.43
C ARG A 267 -10.52 -9.80 15.88
N THR A 268 -10.20 -9.81 14.62
CA THR A 268 -9.57 -10.94 13.89
C THR A 268 -8.04 -10.88 13.87
N ASN A 269 -7.47 -9.76 14.30
CA ASN A 269 -6.05 -9.44 14.13
C ASN A 269 -5.10 -10.48 14.74
N THR A 270 -5.34 -10.98 15.95
CA THR A 270 -4.50 -11.99 16.61
C THR A 270 -4.57 -13.35 15.89
N ILE A 271 -5.75 -13.72 15.41
CA ILE A 271 -5.99 -14.95 14.65
C ILE A 271 -5.22 -14.90 13.34
N MET A 272 -5.36 -13.80 12.60
CA MET A 272 -4.66 -13.58 11.32
C MET A 272 -3.14 -13.51 11.50
N GLN A 273 -2.65 -12.93 12.61
CA GLN A 273 -1.23 -12.89 12.95
C GLN A 273 -0.66 -14.28 13.18
N SER A 274 -1.38 -15.15 13.88
CA SER A 274 -0.97 -16.54 14.11
C SER A 274 -0.94 -17.31 12.78
N ALA A 275 -1.97 -17.14 11.94
CA ALA A 275 -2.02 -17.71 10.60
C ALA A 275 -0.82 -17.26 9.72
N PHE A 276 -0.44 -15.99 9.79
CA PHE A 276 0.75 -15.49 9.11
C PHE A 276 2.01 -16.24 9.53
N PHE A 277 2.28 -16.35 10.84
CA PHE A 277 3.47 -17.06 11.31
C PHE A 277 3.49 -18.53 10.90
N LYS A 278 2.32 -19.18 10.88
CA LYS A 278 2.17 -20.57 10.44
C LYS A 278 2.52 -20.76 8.98
N ILE A 279 2.07 -19.85 8.10
CA ILE A 279 2.27 -19.96 6.65
C ILE A 279 3.65 -19.47 6.24
N ALA A 280 4.07 -18.32 6.76
CA ALA A 280 5.31 -17.67 6.34
C ALA A 280 6.58 -18.39 6.83
N GLY A 281 6.51 -19.12 7.95
CA GLY A 281 7.61 -19.93 8.46
C GLY A 281 8.90 -19.14 8.77
N VAL A 282 8.78 -17.85 9.03
CA VAL A 282 9.93 -16.94 9.27
C VAL A 282 10.71 -17.32 10.52
N ILE A 283 9.97 -17.80 11.50
CA ILE A 283 10.49 -18.38 12.76
C ILE A 283 9.70 -19.68 13.02
N PRO A 284 10.23 -20.61 13.81
CA PRO A 284 9.49 -21.80 14.22
C PRO A 284 8.14 -21.40 14.82
N PHE A 285 7.07 -22.06 14.38
CA PHE A 285 5.70 -21.66 14.74
C PHE A 285 5.47 -21.68 16.27
N ASP A 286 5.96 -22.73 16.96
CA ASP A 286 5.83 -22.85 18.42
C ASP A 286 6.47 -21.66 19.15
N LYS A 287 7.63 -21.20 18.66
CA LYS A 287 8.29 -20.01 19.18
C LYS A 287 7.47 -18.74 18.89
N ALA A 288 6.85 -18.64 17.71
CA ALA A 288 5.96 -17.52 17.41
C ALA A 288 4.77 -17.48 18.37
N VAL A 289 4.14 -18.63 18.62
CA VAL A 289 3.02 -18.77 19.57
C VAL A 289 3.44 -18.34 20.99
N GLU A 290 4.59 -18.80 21.46
CA GLU A 290 5.13 -18.41 22.78
C GLU A 290 5.29 -16.88 22.89
N GLU A 291 5.93 -16.26 21.91
CA GLU A 291 6.18 -14.83 21.93
C GLU A 291 4.90 -13.99 21.74
N MET A 292 3.97 -14.46 20.93
CA MET A 292 2.65 -13.85 20.83
C MET A 292 1.91 -13.88 22.17
N LYS A 293 1.92 -15.02 22.86
CA LYS A 293 1.31 -15.16 24.20
C LYS A 293 1.99 -14.25 25.23
N LYS A 294 3.31 -14.13 25.22
CA LYS A 294 4.05 -13.17 26.08
C LYS A 294 3.61 -11.72 25.80
N ALA A 295 3.50 -11.33 24.53
CA ALA A 295 3.07 -9.99 24.15
C ALA A 295 1.62 -9.70 24.57
N ILE A 296 0.74 -10.69 24.46
CA ILE A 296 -0.65 -10.62 24.93
C ILE A 296 -0.70 -10.41 26.45
N TYR A 297 0.05 -11.20 27.22
CA TYR A 297 0.11 -11.04 28.66
C TYR A 297 0.61 -9.65 29.07
N LYS A 298 1.67 -9.17 28.42
CA LYS A 298 2.18 -7.81 28.65
C LYS A 298 1.14 -6.72 28.37
N SER A 299 0.30 -6.92 27.36
CA SER A 299 -0.68 -5.92 26.93
C SER A 299 -1.99 -5.98 27.71
N TYR A 300 -2.40 -7.17 28.09
CA TYR A 300 -3.75 -7.41 28.66
C TYR A 300 -3.75 -7.99 30.06
N GLY A 301 -2.61 -8.40 30.62
CA GLY A 301 -2.54 -9.02 31.96
C GLY A 301 -3.21 -8.20 33.06
N LYS A 302 -3.14 -6.86 32.98
CA LYS A 302 -3.82 -5.95 33.92
C LYS A 302 -5.33 -5.87 33.73
N LYS A 303 -5.89 -6.41 32.64
CA LYS A 303 -7.33 -6.37 32.30
C LYS A 303 -8.08 -7.62 32.77
N GLY A 304 -7.40 -8.59 33.35
CA GLY A 304 -7.95 -9.84 33.85
C GLY A 304 -7.53 -11.07 33.02
N GLU A 305 -7.52 -12.22 33.69
CA GLU A 305 -7.10 -13.50 33.09
C GLU A 305 -8.01 -13.97 31.98
N ASP A 306 -9.32 -13.71 32.08
CA ASP A 306 -10.30 -14.10 31.05
C ASP A 306 -9.93 -13.48 29.67
N ILE A 307 -9.55 -12.18 29.65
CA ILE A 307 -9.14 -11.49 28.43
C ILE A 307 -7.85 -12.06 27.89
N VAL A 308 -6.90 -12.42 28.75
CA VAL A 308 -5.64 -13.04 28.37
C VAL A 308 -5.89 -14.41 27.75
N ASN A 309 -6.68 -15.26 28.42
CA ASN A 309 -7.00 -16.61 27.96
C ASN A 309 -7.76 -16.62 26.64
N MET A 310 -8.72 -15.69 26.48
CA MET A 310 -9.45 -15.50 25.22
C MET A 310 -8.48 -15.19 24.05
N ASN A 311 -7.50 -14.32 24.27
CA ASN A 311 -6.51 -14.01 23.24
C ASN A 311 -5.52 -15.14 23.01
N TYR A 312 -5.17 -15.93 24.03
CA TYR A 312 -4.36 -17.14 23.86
C TYR A 312 -5.07 -18.17 22.98
N ALA A 313 -6.35 -18.41 23.26
CA ALA A 313 -7.18 -19.29 22.42
C ALA A 313 -7.22 -18.80 20.96
N ALA A 314 -7.25 -17.48 20.73
CA ALA A 314 -7.18 -16.91 19.39
C ALA A 314 -5.85 -17.19 18.67
N VAL A 315 -4.73 -17.16 19.39
CA VAL A 315 -3.42 -17.54 18.82
C VAL A 315 -3.44 -19.00 18.38
N ASP A 316 -3.89 -19.89 19.26
CA ASP A 316 -3.90 -21.35 18.99
C ASP A 316 -4.87 -21.67 17.85
N ALA A 317 -6.08 -21.10 17.84
CA ALA A 317 -7.06 -21.28 16.81
C ALA A 317 -6.57 -20.76 15.45
N GLY A 318 -5.90 -19.59 15.41
CA GLY A 318 -5.40 -18.98 14.18
C GLY A 318 -4.41 -19.88 13.44
N GLY A 319 -3.49 -20.54 14.17
CA GLY A 319 -2.54 -21.47 13.55
C GLY A 319 -3.16 -22.77 13.08
N ASN A 320 -4.23 -23.25 13.77
CA ASN A 320 -4.85 -24.53 13.49
C ASN A 320 -5.95 -24.48 12.40
N ALA A 321 -6.58 -23.33 12.23
CA ALA A 321 -7.74 -23.16 11.35
C ALA A 321 -7.37 -22.75 9.91
N VAL A 322 -6.09 -22.61 9.59
CA VAL A 322 -5.63 -22.30 8.23
C VAL A 322 -5.92 -23.46 7.29
N VAL A 323 -6.61 -23.18 6.20
CA VAL A 323 -6.91 -24.13 5.14
C VAL A 323 -6.15 -23.75 3.88
N LYS A 324 -5.34 -24.66 3.35
CA LYS A 324 -4.73 -24.51 2.02
C LYS A 324 -5.78 -24.87 0.97
N VAL A 325 -5.97 -23.96 0.03
CA VAL A 325 -6.93 -24.13 -1.07
C VAL A 325 -6.16 -24.58 -2.31
N GLU A 326 -6.63 -25.64 -2.93
CA GLU A 326 -6.11 -26.06 -4.23
C GLU A 326 -6.58 -25.08 -5.31
N VAL A 327 -5.63 -24.52 -6.05
CA VAL A 327 -5.91 -23.59 -7.14
C VAL A 327 -6.08 -24.37 -8.43
N PRO A 328 -7.30 -24.40 -9.03
CA PRO A 328 -7.55 -25.15 -10.25
C PRO A 328 -6.71 -24.63 -11.42
N ALA A 329 -6.04 -25.53 -12.14
CA ALA A 329 -5.20 -25.16 -13.27
C ALA A 329 -6.02 -24.56 -14.43
N GLU A 330 -7.28 -24.97 -14.59
CA GLU A 330 -8.21 -24.45 -15.59
C GLU A 330 -8.50 -22.95 -15.45
N TRP A 331 -8.28 -22.36 -14.27
CA TRP A 331 -8.43 -20.90 -14.08
C TRP A 331 -7.48 -20.09 -14.96
N THR A 332 -6.40 -20.67 -15.46
CA THR A 332 -5.52 -20.00 -16.44
C THR A 332 -6.23 -19.67 -17.75
N ASN A 333 -7.29 -20.40 -18.07
CA ASN A 333 -8.03 -20.29 -19.33
C ASN A 333 -9.29 -19.40 -19.23
N ILE A 334 -9.55 -18.82 -18.05
CA ILE A 334 -10.68 -17.90 -17.88
C ILE A 334 -10.43 -16.66 -18.74
N GLU A 335 -11.32 -16.39 -19.69
CA GLU A 335 -11.31 -15.17 -20.46
C GLU A 335 -11.76 -14.02 -19.57
N LEU A 336 -10.81 -13.11 -19.31
CA LEU A 336 -11.12 -11.88 -18.60
C LEU A 336 -11.90 -10.97 -19.55
N LYS A 337 -13.21 -10.86 -19.34
CA LYS A 337 -14.00 -9.81 -19.99
C LYS A 337 -13.40 -8.47 -19.55
N PRO A 338 -13.33 -7.46 -20.45
CA PRO A 338 -13.05 -6.08 -20.03
C PRO A 338 -13.94 -5.84 -18.82
N ALA A 339 -13.35 -5.40 -17.72
CA ALA A 339 -14.11 -5.19 -16.50
C ALA A 339 -15.28 -4.25 -16.83
N ASP A 340 -16.42 -4.85 -17.08
CA ASP A 340 -17.67 -4.12 -17.05
C ASP A 340 -17.87 -3.81 -15.57
N HIS A 341 -17.30 -2.69 -15.17
CA HIS A 341 -17.42 -2.18 -13.81
C HIS A 341 -18.84 -1.72 -13.54
N GLY A 342 -19.83 -2.29 -14.29
CA GLY A 342 -21.23 -1.94 -14.20
C GLY A 342 -21.31 -0.45 -13.88
N VAL A 343 -20.84 0.40 -14.79
CA VAL A 343 -20.79 1.84 -14.54
C VAL A 343 -22.21 2.23 -14.26
N ASP A 344 -22.55 2.35 -12.98
CA ASP A 344 -23.87 2.82 -12.59
C ASP A 344 -24.06 4.22 -13.16
N MET A 345 -24.68 4.28 -14.31
CA MET A 345 -24.89 5.52 -15.05
C MET A 345 -25.77 6.52 -14.28
N ALA A 346 -26.45 6.06 -13.21
CA ALA A 346 -27.16 6.93 -12.29
C ALA A 346 -26.20 7.74 -11.38
N ARG A 347 -24.92 7.31 -11.26
CA ARG A 347 -23.91 8.05 -10.50
C ARG A 347 -23.44 9.27 -11.31
N PRO A 348 -23.24 10.43 -10.68
CA PRO A 348 -22.70 11.61 -11.35
C PRO A 348 -21.38 11.32 -12.09
N GLU A 349 -21.16 11.97 -13.22
CA GLU A 349 -19.95 11.77 -14.02
C GLU A 349 -18.67 12.02 -13.22
N PHE A 350 -18.63 13.08 -12.44
CA PHE A 350 -17.51 13.38 -11.55
C PHE A 350 -17.21 12.24 -10.58
N VAL A 351 -18.26 11.65 -9.99
CA VAL A 351 -18.11 10.51 -9.07
C VAL A 351 -17.50 9.31 -9.78
N ARG A 352 -18.03 8.97 -10.97
CA ARG A 352 -17.55 7.82 -11.75
C ARG A 352 -16.11 7.98 -12.22
N ASN A 353 -15.78 9.16 -12.73
CA ASN A 353 -14.52 9.39 -13.43
C ASN A 353 -13.37 9.76 -12.47
N ILE A 354 -13.65 10.30 -11.30
CA ILE A 354 -12.63 10.79 -10.36
C ILE A 354 -12.77 10.14 -8.98
N VAL A 355 -13.95 10.23 -8.34
CA VAL A 355 -14.11 9.79 -6.94
C VAL A 355 -13.98 8.28 -6.82
N ASP A 356 -14.63 7.52 -7.70
CA ASP A 356 -14.58 6.05 -7.67
C ASP A 356 -13.17 5.50 -7.94
N PRO A 357 -12.40 5.96 -8.93
CA PRO A 357 -11.00 5.58 -9.10
C PRO A 357 -10.13 5.91 -7.89
N ILE A 358 -10.31 7.09 -7.28
CA ILE A 358 -9.56 7.47 -6.06
C ILE A 358 -9.91 6.54 -4.91
N ASN A 359 -11.19 6.26 -4.70
CA ASN A 359 -11.65 5.34 -3.65
C ASN A 359 -11.20 3.89 -3.88
N ALA A 360 -10.97 3.50 -5.14
CA ALA A 360 -10.41 2.20 -5.52
C ALA A 360 -8.87 2.16 -5.47
N LEU A 361 -8.20 3.17 -4.92
CA LEU A 361 -6.74 3.33 -4.88
C LEU A 361 -6.08 3.38 -6.27
N LYS A 362 -6.82 3.83 -7.28
CA LYS A 362 -6.38 4.01 -8.67
C LYS A 362 -6.19 5.48 -9.05
N GLY A 363 -6.24 6.39 -8.07
CA GLY A 363 -6.10 7.83 -8.31
C GLY A 363 -4.80 8.21 -9.00
N ASP A 364 -3.71 7.48 -8.76
CA ASP A 364 -2.42 7.70 -9.42
C ASP A 364 -2.42 7.38 -10.93
N LEU A 365 -3.43 6.67 -11.41
CA LEU A 365 -3.62 6.36 -12.83
C LEU A 365 -4.45 7.40 -13.57
N LEU A 366 -5.06 8.35 -12.84
CA LEU A 366 -5.81 9.42 -13.47
C LEU A 366 -4.86 10.36 -14.20
N PRO A 367 -5.19 10.74 -15.46
CA PRO A 367 -4.41 11.71 -16.18
C PRO A 367 -4.60 13.11 -15.61
N VAL A 368 -3.65 14.00 -15.85
CA VAL A 368 -3.72 15.40 -15.40
C VAL A 368 -4.96 16.09 -15.95
N SER A 369 -5.34 15.81 -17.20
CA SER A 369 -6.53 16.37 -17.84
C SER A 369 -7.85 16.01 -17.13
N ALA A 370 -7.90 14.93 -16.35
CA ALA A 370 -9.09 14.58 -15.57
C ALA A 370 -9.48 15.68 -14.56
N PHE A 371 -8.54 16.55 -14.21
CA PHE A 371 -8.73 17.68 -13.28
C PHE A 371 -8.91 19.03 -13.96
N ASN A 372 -9.09 19.07 -15.28
CA ASN A 372 -9.37 20.31 -16.01
C ASN A 372 -10.62 21.00 -15.46
N GLY A 373 -10.55 22.33 -15.31
CA GLY A 373 -11.61 23.14 -14.69
C GLY A 373 -11.64 23.06 -13.15
N ARG A 374 -10.60 22.48 -12.53
CA ARG A 374 -10.41 22.39 -11.08
C ARG A 374 -9.02 22.86 -10.64
N GLU A 375 -8.38 23.66 -11.45
CA GLU A 375 -7.02 24.17 -11.22
C GLU A 375 -6.97 25.08 -9.99
N ASP A 376 -8.09 25.66 -9.60
CA ASP A 376 -8.28 26.49 -8.40
C ASP A 376 -8.54 25.66 -7.13
N GLY A 377 -8.65 24.34 -7.25
CA GLY A 377 -8.94 23.43 -6.15
C GLY A 377 -10.42 23.29 -5.82
N THR A 378 -11.33 23.80 -6.64
CA THR A 378 -12.77 23.56 -6.47
C THR A 378 -13.11 22.09 -6.64
N TRP A 379 -14.08 21.62 -5.85
CA TRP A 379 -14.49 20.23 -5.79
C TRP A 379 -16.00 20.14 -5.58
N GLU A 380 -16.65 19.17 -6.21
CA GLU A 380 -18.08 18.96 -6.06
C GLU A 380 -18.44 18.53 -4.64
N ASN A 381 -19.49 19.11 -4.09
CA ASN A 381 -20.02 18.78 -2.78
C ASN A 381 -20.89 17.52 -2.82
N GLY A 382 -21.07 16.88 -1.65
CA GLY A 382 -22.01 15.77 -1.47
C GLY A 382 -21.51 14.42 -2.00
N THR A 383 -20.24 14.29 -2.38
CA THR A 383 -19.68 13.04 -2.91
C THR A 383 -19.73 11.87 -1.91
N ALA A 384 -19.79 12.15 -0.60
CA ALA A 384 -19.93 11.13 0.45
C ALA A 384 -21.22 10.31 0.31
N ALA A 385 -22.27 10.83 -0.32
CA ALA A 385 -23.51 10.08 -0.59
C ALA A 385 -23.26 8.85 -1.48
N TRP A 386 -22.21 8.88 -2.30
CA TRP A 386 -21.86 7.83 -3.24
C TRP A 386 -20.81 6.86 -2.69
N GLU A 387 -20.30 7.12 -1.50
CA GLU A 387 -19.27 6.31 -0.86
C GLU A 387 -19.90 5.40 0.21
N LYS A 388 -20.00 4.09 -0.10
CA LYS A 388 -20.46 3.07 0.85
C LYS A 388 -19.27 2.29 1.39
N ARG A 389 -18.85 2.58 2.63
CA ARG A 389 -17.69 1.91 3.24
C ARG A 389 -18.02 0.56 3.85
N GLY A 390 -19.26 0.34 4.27
CA GLY A 390 -19.72 -0.93 4.84
C GLY A 390 -19.04 -1.29 6.16
N ILE A 391 -18.79 -0.30 7.04
CA ILE A 391 -18.08 -0.49 8.31
C ILE A 391 -18.95 -0.99 9.44
N ALA A 392 -20.27 -0.78 9.37
CA ALA A 392 -21.21 -1.24 10.38
C ALA A 392 -21.57 -2.71 10.15
N VAL A 393 -21.38 -3.53 11.17
CA VAL A 393 -21.80 -4.94 11.17
C VAL A 393 -23.30 -5.05 11.38
N ASN A 394 -23.82 -4.24 12.29
CA ASN A 394 -25.26 -4.14 12.59
C ASN A 394 -25.72 -2.70 12.33
N VAL A 395 -26.80 -2.54 11.62
CA VAL A 395 -27.42 -1.25 11.34
C VAL A 395 -28.83 -1.22 11.95
N PRO A 396 -29.27 -0.09 12.50
CA PRO A 396 -30.64 0.03 12.98
C PRO A 396 -31.62 0.03 11.80
N GLU A 397 -32.70 -0.69 11.93
CA GLU A 397 -33.80 -0.72 10.96
C GLU A 397 -34.96 0.12 11.53
N TRP A 398 -35.37 1.11 10.77
CA TRP A 398 -36.52 1.92 11.13
C TRP A 398 -37.83 1.19 10.83
N GLN A 399 -38.63 0.94 11.88
CA GLN A 399 -39.91 0.28 11.75
C GLN A 399 -41.00 1.35 11.51
N VAL A 400 -41.30 1.62 10.25
CA VAL A 400 -42.21 2.66 9.79
C VAL A 400 -43.60 2.54 10.46
N ASP A 401 -44.12 1.32 10.53
CA ASP A 401 -45.47 1.03 11.06
C ASP A 401 -45.62 1.31 12.55
N LYS A 402 -44.51 1.40 13.28
CA LYS A 402 -44.46 1.73 14.71
C LYS A 402 -44.05 3.17 14.99
N CYS A 403 -43.71 3.92 13.95
CA CYS A 403 -43.23 5.27 14.10
C CYS A 403 -44.38 6.25 14.34
N ILE A 404 -44.35 6.96 15.45
CA ILE A 404 -45.33 8.00 15.81
C ILE A 404 -44.89 9.40 15.38
N GLN A 405 -43.81 9.52 14.60
CA GLN A 405 -43.24 10.79 14.09
C GLN A 405 -42.91 11.83 15.17
N CYS A 406 -42.51 11.41 16.35
CA CYS A 406 -42.16 12.30 17.46
C CYS A 406 -40.79 13.00 17.30
N ASN A 407 -40.00 12.68 16.29
CA ASN A 407 -38.66 13.23 15.98
C ASN A 407 -37.59 13.08 17.07
N GLN A 408 -37.84 12.31 18.14
CA GLN A 408 -36.84 12.11 19.20
C GLN A 408 -35.54 11.51 18.69
N CYS A 409 -35.60 10.55 17.74
CA CYS A 409 -34.43 9.94 17.13
C CYS A 409 -33.55 10.95 16.37
N ALA A 410 -34.17 11.87 15.63
CA ALA A 410 -33.49 12.95 14.95
C ALA A 410 -32.87 13.94 15.94
N TYR A 411 -33.64 14.27 17.00
CA TYR A 411 -33.19 15.23 18.00
C TYR A 411 -32.00 14.77 18.83
N VAL A 412 -31.91 13.48 19.16
CA VAL A 412 -30.82 12.92 19.98
C VAL A 412 -29.64 12.43 19.13
N CYS A 413 -29.74 12.41 17.80
CA CYS A 413 -28.68 11.92 16.95
C CYS A 413 -27.45 12.87 16.95
N PRO A 414 -26.31 12.46 17.52
CA PRO A 414 -25.13 13.34 17.64
C PRO A 414 -24.49 13.74 16.32
N HIS A 415 -24.82 13.03 15.24
CA HIS A 415 -24.28 13.24 13.91
C HIS A 415 -25.30 13.79 12.90
N ALA A 416 -26.52 14.06 13.31
CA ALA A 416 -27.61 14.55 12.46
C ALA A 416 -27.84 13.70 11.19
N VAL A 417 -27.67 12.39 11.28
CA VAL A 417 -27.88 11.47 10.15
C VAL A 417 -29.32 10.98 10.03
N ILE A 418 -30.11 11.14 11.10
CA ILE A 418 -31.55 10.88 11.12
C ILE A 418 -32.25 12.20 10.89
N ARG A 419 -33.04 12.28 9.82
CA ARG A 419 -33.77 13.49 9.40
C ARG A 419 -35.26 13.20 9.23
#